data_d8f4186cfe7a92fe8fda27ed9ef14db1
#
_entry.id   d8f4186cfe7a92fe8fda27ed9ef14db1
#
_cell.length_a   1.000
_cell.length_b   1.000
_cell.length_c   1.000
_cell.angle_alpha   90.00
_cell.angle_beta   90.00
_cell.angle_gamma   90.00
#
_symmetry.space_group_name_H-M   'P 1'
#
loop_
_entity.id
_entity.type
_entity.pdbx_description
1 polymer ?
#
loop_
_entity_poly.entity_id
_entity_poly.type
_entity_poly.pdbx_seq_one_letter_code
_entity_poly.pdbx_strand_id
1 'polypeptide(L)'
;MSETIDMDEVSRVADRSRGAQFLCACLGMLAFGIVLTTLGAVLPSVIERFGIDKAAAGALFLLMTFGILAGSLVFGPIVDRYGYKGMLAAATVLIVVGLEGIAFAPGLAMLRVAIVLIGFGGGVMNGGTNALVADISTEGKGANLNLLGVFFGIGAMGMPFALGALGGAWSHGALIAAVGVLVVVPLLVILATRFPAPKQPQGFPIAAAGRLASQPLLLLMGLLLFLESGMEITVGGWTSTFVKEELAVPERSALFLLSLYWMGMMLARLALGNILRWASPYRVLYTCMTIALVGAGLLLTTERVWVAATGVFLVGAGLAATFPTVLGFVGDRYAALSGTAFSLAIAMALIGGMILPWTAGVLGSLHGLRGSLLIVPAALVAQIILLAILARAVRANSNS
;
A
#
# COMPACT_ATOMS: atom_id res chain seq x y z
N MET A 1 3.10 41.96 -37.42
CA MET A 1 2.14 41.84 -36.34
C MET A 1 2.75 40.84 -35.34
N SER A 2 3.31 41.35 -34.25
CA SER A 2 3.84 40.50 -33.15
C SER A 2 2.64 40.16 -32.30
N GLU A 3 2.23 38.87 -32.27
CA GLU A 3 1.29 38.37 -31.29
C GLU A 3 1.96 38.48 -29.90
N THR A 4 1.51 39.45 -29.12
CA THR A 4 1.82 39.50 -27.70
C THR A 4 1.15 38.30 -27.07
N ILE A 5 1.96 37.26 -26.75
CA ILE A 5 1.51 36.10 -26.00
C ILE A 5 1.02 36.63 -24.64
N ASP A 6 -0.27 36.46 -24.36
CA ASP A 6 -0.87 36.81 -23.07
C ASP A 6 -0.30 35.88 -22.00
N MET A 7 0.61 36.40 -21.18
CA MET A 7 1.27 35.67 -20.09
C MET A 7 0.26 35.13 -19.08
N ASP A 8 -0.90 35.78 -18.91
CA ASP A 8 -1.98 35.33 -18.05
C ASP A 8 -2.69 34.10 -18.62
N GLU A 9 -2.86 34.04 -19.93
CA GLU A 9 -3.45 32.86 -20.59
C GLU A 9 -2.52 31.64 -20.53
N VAL A 10 -1.22 31.86 -20.77
CA VAL A 10 -0.19 30.81 -20.64
C VAL A 10 -0.14 30.26 -19.21
N SER A 11 -0.21 31.12 -18.19
CA SER A 11 -0.23 30.74 -16.78
C SER A 11 -1.48 29.91 -16.44
N ARG A 12 -2.67 30.33 -16.87
CA ARG A 12 -3.94 29.61 -16.65
C ARG A 12 -3.95 28.24 -17.33
N VAL A 13 -3.39 28.11 -18.51
CA VAL A 13 -3.28 26.82 -19.23
C VAL A 13 -2.32 25.88 -18.51
N ALA A 14 -1.20 26.39 -18.00
CA ALA A 14 -0.23 25.63 -17.24
C ALA A 14 -0.85 25.12 -15.91
N ASP A 15 -1.61 25.94 -15.18
CA ASP A 15 -2.26 25.57 -13.93
C ASP A 15 -3.37 24.54 -14.13
N ARG A 16 -4.17 24.68 -15.20
CA ARG A 16 -5.18 23.67 -15.57
C ARG A 16 -4.54 22.32 -15.90
N SER A 17 -3.40 22.33 -16.59
CA SER A 17 -2.66 21.11 -16.92
C SER A 17 -2.14 20.42 -15.65
N ARG A 18 -1.56 21.17 -14.70
CA ARG A 18 -1.10 20.64 -13.40
C ARG A 18 -2.24 20.05 -12.57
N GLY A 19 -3.40 20.75 -12.53
CA GLY A 19 -4.59 20.24 -11.84
C GLY A 19 -5.09 18.92 -12.41
N ALA A 20 -5.12 18.78 -13.74
CA ALA A 20 -5.51 17.53 -14.39
C ALA A 20 -4.50 16.39 -14.12
N GLN A 21 -3.19 16.67 -14.14
CA GLN A 21 -2.13 15.72 -13.80
C GLN A 21 -2.25 15.26 -12.35
N PHE A 22 -2.52 16.17 -11.43
CA PHE A 22 -2.73 15.86 -10.02
C PHE A 22 -3.98 14.99 -9.81
N LEU A 23 -5.07 15.29 -10.51
CA LEU A 23 -6.28 14.44 -10.49
C LEU A 23 -5.99 13.02 -11.00
N CYS A 24 -5.21 12.88 -12.08
CA CYS A 24 -4.76 11.56 -12.56
C CYS A 24 -4.01 10.80 -11.46
N ALA A 25 -3.11 11.47 -10.74
CA ALA A 25 -2.36 10.85 -9.66
C ALA A 25 -3.28 10.42 -8.50
N CYS A 26 -4.24 11.27 -8.11
CA CYS A 26 -5.22 10.95 -7.07
C CYS A 26 -6.09 9.73 -7.44
N LEU A 27 -6.62 9.70 -8.67
CA LEU A 27 -7.42 8.58 -9.16
C LEU A 27 -6.57 7.29 -9.29
N GLY A 28 -5.31 7.41 -9.68
CA GLY A 28 -4.35 6.30 -9.72
C GLY A 28 -4.08 5.73 -8.32
N MET A 29 -3.90 6.59 -7.31
CA MET A 29 -3.72 6.14 -5.92
C MET A 29 -4.97 5.51 -5.33
N LEU A 30 -6.16 6.01 -5.69
CA LEU A 30 -7.42 5.36 -5.34
C LEU A 30 -7.49 3.95 -5.95
N ALA A 31 -7.14 3.80 -7.23
CA ALA A 31 -7.08 2.49 -7.87
C ALA A 31 -6.05 1.56 -7.20
N PHE A 32 -4.89 2.07 -6.80
CA PHE A 32 -3.91 1.28 -6.04
C PHE A 32 -4.44 0.83 -4.67
N GLY A 33 -5.18 1.69 -3.97
CA GLY A 33 -5.87 1.31 -2.72
C GLY A 33 -6.86 0.17 -2.93
N ILE A 34 -7.66 0.20 -4.00
CA ILE A 34 -8.54 -0.89 -4.41
C ILE A 34 -7.75 -2.18 -4.65
N VAL A 35 -6.67 -2.11 -5.45
CA VAL A 35 -5.80 -3.27 -5.74
C VAL A 35 -5.32 -3.94 -4.48
N LEU A 36 -4.75 -3.17 -3.55
CA LEU A 36 -4.12 -3.71 -2.35
C LEU A 36 -5.11 -4.45 -1.44
N THR A 37 -6.36 -4.02 -1.41
CA THR A 37 -7.37 -4.55 -0.50
C THR A 37 -8.28 -5.60 -1.12
N THR A 38 -8.35 -5.67 -2.45
CA THR A 38 -9.25 -6.59 -3.17
C THR A 38 -9.05 -8.03 -2.71
N LEU A 39 -7.81 -8.52 -2.71
CA LEU A 39 -7.54 -9.92 -2.35
C LEU A 39 -7.99 -10.25 -0.91
N GLY A 40 -7.67 -9.39 0.07
CA GLY A 40 -8.10 -9.58 1.46
C GLY A 40 -9.62 -9.53 1.64
N ALA A 41 -10.30 -8.67 0.87
CA ALA A 41 -11.75 -8.56 0.92
C ALA A 41 -12.46 -9.80 0.35
N VAL A 42 -11.92 -10.40 -0.71
CA VAL A 42 -12.56 -11.57 -1.36
C VAL A 42 -11.99 -12.91 -0.90
N LEU A 43 -10.98 -12.92 -0.02
CA LEU A 43 -10.26 -14.13 0.38
C LEU A 43 -11.16 -15.23 0.93
N PRO A 44 -12.15 -14.97 1.82
CA PRO A 44 -13.08 -16.00 2.28
C PRO A 44 -13.82 -16.67 1.13
N SER A 45 -14.34 -15.87 0.18
CA SER A 45 -15.05 -16.37 -0.99
C SER A 45 -14.14 -17.15 -1.95
N VAL A 46 -12.86 -16.74 -2.08
CA VAL A 46 -11.84 -17.43 -2.90
C VAL A 46 -11.51 -18.79 -2.30
N ILE A 47 -11.29 -18.86 -0.99
CA ILE A 47 -11.02 -20.12 -0.28
C ILE A 47 -12.19 -21.11 -0.50
N GLU A 48 -13.41 -20.63 -0.29
CA GLU A 48 -14.62 -21.44 -0.45
C GLU A 48 -14.85 -21.89 -1.90
N ARG A 49 -14.76 -20.95 -2.85
CA ARG A 49 -15.02 -21.18 -4.29
C ARG A 49 -14.03 -22.17 -4.93
N PHE A 50 -12.77 -22.07 -4.58
CA PHE A 50 -11.70 -22.91 -5.20
C PHE A 50 -11.28 -24.08 -4.34
N GLY A 51 -11.85 -24.25 -3.13
CA GLY A 51 -11.52 -25.34 -2.21
C GLY A 51 -10.03 -25.36 -1.81
N ILE A 52 -9.39 -24.19 -1.71
CA ILE A 52 -7.97 -24.08 -1.36
C ILE A 52 -7.79 -23.94 0.16
N ASP A 53 -6.67 -24.45 0.65
CA ASP A 53 -6.29 -24.27 2.05
C ASP A 53 -5.70 -22.86 2.32
N LYS A 54 -5.45 -22.56 3.58
CA LYS A 54 -4.91 -21.26 4.00
C LYS A 54 -3.48 -21.05 3.51
N ALA A 55 -2.69 -22.12 3.34
CA ALA A 55 -1.33 -22.00 2.78
C ALA A 55 -1.36 -21.59 1.32
N ALA A 56 -2.24 -22.18 0.50
CA ALA A 56 -2.46 -21.77 -0.88
C ALA A 56 -3.05 -20.36 -0.98
N ALA A 57 -3.97 -20.00 -0.08
CA ALA A 57 -4.52 -18.64 0.02
C ALA A 57 -3.44 -17.61 0.38
N GLY A 58 -2.55 -17.93 1.32
CA GLY A 58 -1.37 -17.12 1.65
C GLY A 58 -0.42 -16.91 0.47
N ALA A 59 -0.25 -17.92 -0.38
CA ALA A 59 0.56 -17.82 -1.60
C ALA A 59 -0.01 -16.82 -2.63
N LEU A 60 -1.30 -16.50 -2.59
CA LEU A 60 -1.89 -15.46 -3.44
C LEU A 60 -1.37 -14.06 -3.05
N PHE A 61 -1.15 -13.78 -1.76
CA PHE A 61 -0.52 -12.53 -1.31
C PHE A 61 0.94 -12.43 -1.76
N LEU A 62 1.67 -13.56 -1.72
CA LEU A 62 3.02 -13.63 -2.26
C LEU A 62 3.05 -13.24 -3.74
N LEU A 63 2.15 -13.79 -4.54
CA LEU A 63 2.03 -13.48 -5.97
C LEU A 63 1.63 -12.02 -6.22
N MET A 64 0.66 -11.50 -5.46
CA MET A 64 0.21 -10.10 -5.59
C MET A 64 1.36 -9.14 -5.26
N THR A 65 2.03 -9.34 -4.13
CA THR A 65 3.10 -8.45 -3.68
C THR A 65 4.36 -8.60 -4.55
N PHE A 66 4.62 -9.81 -5.10
CA PHE A 66 5.63 -9.99 -6.14
C PHE A 66 5.32 -9.14 -7.38
N GLY A 67 4.06 -9.14 -7.83
CA GLY A 67 3.61 -8.25 -8.90
C GLY A 67 3.87 -6.78 -8.56
N ILE A 68 3.50 -6.33 -7.35
CA ILE A 68 3.73 -4.95 -6.88
C ILE A 68 5.23 -4.61 -6.89
N LEU A 69 6.08 -5.51 -6.41
CA LEU A 69 7.54 -5.33 -6.42
C LEU A 69 8.06 -5.19 -7.85
N ALA A 70 7.68 -6.10 -8.73
CA ALA A 70 8.11 -6.07 -10.13
C ALA A 70 7.67 -4.77 -10.83
N GLY A 71 6.41 -4.35 -10.66
CA GLY A 71 5.90 -3.08 -11.18
C GLY A 71 6.63 -1.87 -10.62
N SER A 72 6.93 -1.87 -9.31
CA SER A 72 7.67 -0.80 -8.64
C SER A 72 9.13 -0.69 -9.08
N LEU A 73 9.75 -1.77 -9.51
CA LEU A 73 11.12 -1.75 -10.04
C LEU A 73 11.20 -1.27 -11.49
N VAL A 74 10.15 -1.55 -12.27
CA VAL A 74 10.14 -1.27 -13.72
C VAL A 74 9.66 0.14 -14.03
N PHE A 75 8.85 0.78 -13.15
CA PHE A 75 8.24 2.08 -13.47
C PHE A 75 9.26 3.19 -13.74
N GLY A 76 10.33 3.29 -12.92
CA GLY A 76 11.33 4.36 -13.03
C GLY A 76 11.98 4.43 -14.42
N PRO A 77 12.66 3.37 -14.88
CA PRO A 77 13.26 3.32 -16.20
C PRO A 77 12.27 3.57 -17.35
N ILE A 78 11.01 3.14 -17.21
CA ILE A 78 9.99 3.37 -18.24
C ILE A 78 9.56 4.83 -18.26
N VAL A 79 9.30 5.45 -17.10
CA VAL A 79 8.86 6.83 -17.05
C VAL A 79 9.92 7.80 -17.55
N ASP A 80 11.19 7.53 -17.20
CA ASP A 80 12.30 8.38 -17.63
C ASP A 80 12.48 8.36 -19.16
N ARG A 81 12.23 7.22 -19.81
CA ARG A 81 12.40 7.04 -21.25
C ARG A 81 11.15 7.35 -22.07
N TYR A 82 9.96 6.98 -21.58
CA TYR A 82 8.72 7.03 -22.35
C TYR A 82 7.67 7.99 -21.77
N GLY A 83 7.94 8.57 -20.58
CA GLY A 83 7.03 9.47 -19.87
C GLY A 83 5.88 8.78 -19.14
N TYR A 84 5.10 9.59 -18.44
CA TYR A 84 4.05 9.11 -17.54
C TYR A 84 2.83 8.52 -18.25
N LYS A 85 2.38 9.14 -19.36
CA LYS A 85 1.07 8.86 -19.97
C LYS A 85 0.88 7.41 -20.36
N GLY A 86 1.77 6.87 -21.18
CA GLY A 86 1.69 5.50 -21.68
C GLY A 86 1.82 4.47 -20.55
N MET A 87 2.72 4.74 -19.60
CA MET A 87 2.97 3.87 -18.46
C MET A 87 1.76 3.81 -17.51
N LEU A 88 1.20 4.94 -17.10
CA LEU A 88 0.02 4.99 -16.22
C LEU A 88 -1.22 4.40 -16.91
N ALA A 89 -1.40 4.64 -18.20
CA ALA A 89 -2.47 4.04 -18.99
C ALA A 89 -2.34 2.50 -19.03
N ALA A 90 -1.15 1.98 -19.34
CA ALA A 90 -0.90 0.54 -19.34
C ALA A 90 -1.11 -0.09 -17.96
N ALA A 91 -0.63 0.56 -16.88
CA ALA A 91 -0.87 0.11 -15.52
C ALA A 91 -2.36 0.05 -15.18
N THR A 92 -3.14 1.05 -15.59
CA THR A 92 -4.60 1.07 -15.37
C THR A 92 -5.28 -0.07 -16.14
N VAL A 93 -4.88 -0.32 -17.38
CA VAL A 93 -5.40 -1.46 -18.17
C VAL A 93 -5.10 -2.79 -17.47
N LEU A 94 -3.88 -2.97 -16.94
CA LEU A 94 -3.52 -4.19 -16.20
C LEU A 94 -4.36 -4.35 -14.92
N ILE A 95 -4.65 -3.26 -14.21
CA ILE A 95 -5.54 -3.29 -13.04
C ILE A 95 -6.96 -3.70 -13.47
N VAL A 96 -7.52 -3.11 -14.53
CA VAL A 96 -8.85 -3.47 -15.04
C VAL A 96 -8.89 -4.94 -15.44
N VAL A 97 -7.97 -5.40 -16.29
CA VAL A 97 -7.90 -6.79 -16.75
C VAL A 97 -7.72 -7.75 -15.57
N GLY A 98 -6.92 -7.38 -14.57
CA GLY A 98 -6.73 -8.18 -13.37
C GLY A 98 -8.00 -8.25 -12.51
N LEU A 99 -8.72 -7.14 -12.30
CA LEU A 99 -10.00 -7.15 -11.57
C LEU A 99 -11.05 -7.99 -12.28
N GLU A 100 -11.21 -7.83 -13.60
CA GLU A 100 -12.11 -8.67 -14.40
C GLU A 100 -11.67 -10.14 -14.37
N GLY A 101 -10.37 -10.38 -14.42
CA GLY A 101 -9.80 -11.71 -14.27
C GLY A 101 -10.13 -12.37 -12.92
N ILE A 102 -10.11 -11.62 -11.81
CA ILE A 102 -10.54 -12.12 -10.49
C ILE A 102 -12.04 -12.38 -10.47
N ALA A 103 -12.85 -11.46 -11.02
CA ALA A 103 -14.31 -11.57 -11.07
C ALA A 103 -14.77 -12.83 -11.80
N PHE A 104 -14.17 -13.12 -12.95
CA PHE A 104 -14.61 -14.17 -13.86
C PHE A 104 -13.66 -15.38 -13.94
N ALA A 105 -12.68 -15.52 -13.03
CA ALA A 105 -11.75 -16.63 -13.03
C ALA A 105 -12.47 -18.00 -13.05
N PRO A 106 -12.34 -18.83 -14.10
CA PRO A 106 -12.94 -20.16 -14.14
C PRO A 106 -12.16 -21.18 -13.29
N GLY A 107 -10.92 -20.84 -12.91
CA GLY A 107 -10.06 -21.71 -12.12
C GLY A 107 -8.90 -20.95 -11.47
N LEU A 108 -8.21 -21.65 -10.57
CA LEU A 108 -7.14 -21.07 -9.75
C LEU A 108 -5.95 -20.56 -10.58
N ALA A 109 -5.65 -21.18 -11.73
CA ALA A 109 -4.56 -20.72 -12.58
C ALA A 109 -4.82 -19.31 -13.14
N MET A 110 -6.03 -19.05 -13.66
CA MET A 110 -6.40 -17.71 -14.14
C MET A 110 -6.47 -16.69 -13.01
N LEU A 111 -6.98 -17.09 -11.83
CA LEU A 111 -6.98 -16.24 -10.65
C LEU A 111 -5.56 -15.80 -10.27
N ARG A 112 -4.58 -16.72 -10.25
CA ARG A 112 -3.17 -16.41 -9.98
C ARG A 112 -2.59 -15.41 -10.96
N VAL A 113 -2.85 -15.59 -12.24
CA VAL A 113 -2.42 -14.64 -13.30
C VAL A 113 -3.06 -13.28 -13.08
N ALA A 114 -4.36 -13.21 -12.82
CA ALA A 114 -5.08 -11.97 -12.57
C ALA A 114 -4.52 -11.22 -11.35
N ILE A 115 -4.19 -11.94 -10.27
CA ILE A 115 -3.57 -11.39 -9.06
C ILE A 115 -2.17 -10.80 -9.35
N VAL A 116 -1.36 -11.46 -10.16
CA VAL A 116 -0.05 -10.91 -10.58
C VAL A 116 -0.24 -9.65 -11.41
N LEU A 117 -1.21 -9.64 -12.33
CA LEU A 117 -1.49 -8.48 -13.19
C LEU A 117 -1.96 -7.27 -12.39
N ILE A 118 -2.90 -7.43 -11.45
CA ILE A 118 -3.32 -6.31 -10.60
C ILE A 118 -2.18 -5.83 -9.71
N GLY A 119 -1.36 -6.75 -9.19
CA GLY A 119 -0.18 -6.41 -8.39
C GLY A 119 0.81 -5.59 -9.21
N PHE A 120 1.17 -6.03 -10.41
CA PHE A 120 2.11 -5.32 -11.29
C PHE A 120 1.57 -3.93 -11.67
N GLY A 121 0.31 -3.84 -12.12
CA GLY A 121 -0.33 -2.58 -12.42
C GLY A 121 -0.38 -1.64 -11.20
N GLY A 122 -0.70 -2.20 -10.02
CA GLY A 122 -0.71 -1.46 -8.75
C GLY A 122 0.67 -0.93 -8.36
N GLY A 123 1.72 -1.73 -8.52
CA GLY A 123 3.10 -1.30 -8.23
C GLY A 123 3.58 -0.17 -9.14
N VAL A 124 3.31 -0.27 -10.43
CA VAL A 124 3.58 0.81 -11.41
C VAL A 124 2.78 2.06 -11.06
N MET A 125 1.49 1.90 -10.72
CA MET A 125 0.60 3.01 -10.38
C MET A 125 1.08 3.73 -9.12
N ASN A 126 1.41 3.01 -8.06
CA ASN A 126 1.93 3.58 -6.82
C ASN A 126 3.22 4.39 -7.06
N GLY A 127 4.22 3.78 -7.69
CA GLY A 127 5.47 4.45 -8.00
C GLY A 127 5.28 5.66 -8.93
N GLY A 128 4.52 5.47 -10.01
CA GLY A 128 4.29 6.49 -11.04
C GLY A 128 3.53 7.71 -10.54
N THR A 129 2.48 7.54 -9.72
CA THR A 129 1.69 8.66 -9.20
C THR A 129 2.46 9.47 -8.16
N ASN A 130 3.22 8.82 -7.27
CA ASN A 130 4.09 9.51 -6.32
C ASN A 130 5.19 10.30 -7.03
N ALA A 131 5.83 9.72 -8.05
CA ALA A 131 6.83 10.39 -8.86
C ALA A 131 6.24 11.59 -9.63
N LEU A 132 5.05 11.40 -10.24
CA LEU A 132 4.36 12.47 -10.96
C LEU A 132 4.07 13.67 -10.05
N VAL A 133 3.49 13.42 -8.86
CA VAL A 133 3.19 14.51 -7.90
C VAL A 133 4.48 15.17 -7.41
N ALA A 134 5.54 14.40 -7.19
CA ALA A 134 6.84 14.95 -6.83
C ALA A 134 7.41 15.89 -7.92
N ASP A 135 7.15 15.59 -9.20
CA ASP A 135 7.65 16.34 -10.35
C ASP A 135 6.84 17.61 -10.65
N ILE A 136 5.51 17.56 -10.49
CA ILE A 136 4.64 18.70 -10.81
C ILE A 136 4.45 19.67 -9.63
N SER A 137 4.81 19.27 -8.41
CA SER A 137 4.66 20.12 -7.21
C SER A 137 5.84 21.08 -7.09
N THR A 138 5.61 22.35 -7.40
CA THR A 138 6.58 23.44 -7.17
C THR A 138 6.60 23.89 -5.72
N GLU A 139 5.43 23.88 -5.06
CA GLU A 139 5.25 24.21 -3.65
C GLU A 139 4.35 23.17 -2.97
N GLY A 140 4.44 23.07 -1.65
CA GLY A 140 3.56 22.18 -0.89
C GLY A 140 3.67 20.68 -1.22
N LYS A 141 4.80 20.23 -1.76
CA LYS A 141 5.02 18.83 -2.18
C LYS A 141 4.59 17.80 -1.12
N GLY A 142 4.91 18.05 0.15
CA GLY A 142 4.52 17.17 1.25
C GLY A 142 2.99 17.10 1.43
N ALA A 143 2.29 18.23 1.30
CA ALA A 143 0.83 18.27 1.40
C ALA A 143 0.17 17.52 0.24
N ASN A 144 0.70 17.68 -0.97
CA ASN A 144 0.20 16.99 -2.16
C ASN A 144 0.40 15.47 -2.08
N LEU A 145 1.56 15.01 -1.60
CA LEU A 145 1.82 13.59 -1.36
C LEU A 145 0.94 13.02 -0.24
N ASN A 146 0.66 13.82 0.79
CA ASN A 146 -0.28 13.42 1.84
C ASN A 146 -1.71 13.25 1.30
N LEU A 147 -2.14 14.13 0.38
CA LEU A 147 -3.45 14.02 -0.26
C LEU A 147 -3.55 12.77 -1.14
N LEU A 148 -2.47 12.35 -1.80
CA LEU A 148 -2.43 11.03 -2.46
C LEU A 148 -2.73 9.89 -1.48
N GLY A 149 -2.17 9.96 -0.26
CA GLY A 149 -2.43 8.97 0.79
C GLY A 149 -3.90 8.91 1.21
N VAL A 150 -4.63 10.03 1.15
CA VAL A 150 -6.09 10.06 1.39
C VAL A 150 -6.84 9.30 0.31
N PHE A 151 -6.52 9.54 -0.97
CA PHE A 151 -7.14 8.81 -2.09
C PHE A 151 -6.84 7.31 -2.04
N PHE A 152 -5.61 6.93 -1.68
CA PHE A 152 -5.28 5.54 -1.37
C PHE A 152 -6.19 4.98 -0.27
N GLY A 153 -6.34 5.70 0.85
CA GLY A 153 -7.18 5.29 1.97
C GLY A 153 -8.65 5.14 1.58
N ILE A 154 -9.18 6.04 0.75
CA ILE A 154 -10.56 5.94 0.21
C ILE A 154 -10.72 4.67 -0.62
N GLY A 155 -9.78 4.35 -1.51
CA GLY A 155 -9.80 3.13 -2.31
C GLY A 155 -9.69 1.88 -1.43
N ALA A 156 -8.77 1.89 -0.48
CA ALA A 156 -8.50 0.76 0.41
C ALA A 156 -9.66 0.45 1.36
N MET A 157 -10.27 1.48 1.95
CA MET A 157 -11.47 1.34 2.79
C MET A 157 -12.70 1.05 1.94
N GLY A 158 -12.82 1.71 0.78
CA GLY A 158 -14.00 1.68 -0.07
C GLY A 158 -14.27 0.31 -0.68
N MET A 159 -13.25 -0.45 -1.06
CA MET A 159 -13.42 -1.76 -1.67
C MET A 159 -14.12 -2.77 -0.74
N PRO A 160 -13.63 -3.07 0.48
CA PRO A 160 -14.33 -3.99 1.38
C PRO A 160 -15.67 -3.41 1.85
N PHE A 161 -15.78 -2.08 2.02
CA PHE A 161 -17.05 -1.44 2.36
C PHE A 161 -18.12 -1.67 1.28
N ALA A 162 -17.78 -1.46 0.01
CA ALA A 162 -18.70 -1.66 -1.10
C ALA A 162 -19.15 -3.13 -1.22
N LEU A 163 -18.22 -4.08 -1.08
CA LEU A 163 -18.53 -5.51 -1.07
C LEU A 163 -19.46 -5.86 0.11
N GLY A 164 -19.21 -5.33 1.30
CA GLY A 164 -20.05 -5.55 2.48
C GLY A 164 -21.43 -4.90 2.35
N ALA A 165 -21.52 -3.68 1.82
CA ALA A 165 -22.78 -2.95 1.69
C ALA A 165 -23.69 -3.54 0.60
N LEU A 166 -23.13 -3.94 -0.54
CA LEU A 166 -23.85 -4.35 -1.74
C LEU A 166 -23.90 -5.87 -1.96
N GLY A 167 -23.10 -6.66 -1.23
CA GLY A 167 -23.01 -8.12 -1.38
C GLY A 167 -24.32 -8.89 -1.10
N GLY A 168 -25.30 -8.26 -0.46
CA GLY A 168 -26.64 -8.82 -0.30
C GLY A 168 -27.50 -8.77 -1.57
N ALA A 169 -27.21 -7.84 -2.49
CA ALA A 169 -27.96 -7.64 -3.73
C ALA A 169 -27.20 -8.14 -4.98
N TRP A 170 -25.86 -8.20 -4.90
CA TRP A 170 -24.98 -8.53 -6.02
C TRP A 170 -23.95 -9.57 -5.61
N SER A 171 -23.54 -10.45 -6.52
CA SER A 171 -22.43 -11.37 -6.26
C SER A 171 -21.12 -10.59 -6.13
N HIS A 172 -20.16 -11.13 -5.36
CA HIS A 172 -18.83 -10.52 -5.24
C HIS A 172 -18.13 -10.37 -6.60
N GLY A 173 -18.29 -11.36 -7.50
CA GLY A 173 -17.76 -11.26 -8.86
C GLY A 173 -18.35 -10.07 -9.63
N ALA A 174 -19.68 -9.87 -9.58
CA ALA A 174 -20.33 -8.74 -10.24
C ALA A 174 -19.88 -7.38 -9.65
N LEU A 175 -19.66 -7.31 -8.34
CA LEU A 175 -19.17 -6.09 -7.68
C LEU A 175 -17.71 -5.79 -8.05
N ILE A 176 -16.84 -6.82 -8.09
CA ILE A 176 -15.45 -6.65 -8.53
C ILE A 176 -15.41 -6.17 -9.99
N ALA A 177 -16.21 -6.79 -10.88
CA ALA A 177 -16.30 -6.35 -12.26
C ALA A 177 -16.82 -4.91 -12.38
N ALA A 178 -17.85 -4.52 -11.61
CA ALA A 178 -18.32 -3.15 -11.59
C ALA A 178 -17.21 -2.16 -11.14
N VAL A 179 -16.40 -2.53 -10.15
CA VAL A 179 -15.23 -1.75 -9.74
C VAL A 179 -14.19 -1.72 -10.86
N GLY A 180 -13.93 -2.83 -11.57
CA GLY A 180 -13.07 -2.86 -12.75
C GLY A 180 -13.52 -1.86 -13.82
N VAL A 181 -14.81 -1.82 -14.10
CA VAL A 181 -15.41 -0.81 -15.02
C VAL A 181 -15.21 0.61 -14.49
N LEU A 182 -15.39 0.86 -13.19
CA LEU A 182 -15.15 2.18 -12.60
C LEU A 182 -13.67 2.62 -12.73
N VAL A 183 -12.73 1.69 -12.68
CA VAL A 183 -11.29 1.98 -12.89
C VAL A 183 -10.98 2.39 -14.33
N VAL A 184 -11.90 2.20 -15.30
CA VAL A 184 -11.77 2.78 -16.65
C VAL A 184 -11.85 4.32 -16.61
N VAL A 185 -12.53 4.92 -15.63
CA VAL A 185 -12.58 6.40 -15.49
C VAL A 185 -11.19 7.00 -15.32
N PRO A 186 -10.32 6.55 -14.39
CA PRO A 186 -8.91 6.94 -14.35
C PRO A 186 -8.19 6.79 -15.70
N LEU A 187 -8.41 5.70 -16.42
CA LEU A 187 -7.81 5.49 -17.75
C LEU A 187 -8.21 6.60 -18.73
N LEU A 188 -9.50 6.92 -18.82
CA LEU A 188 -9.99 7.98 -19.71
C LEU A 188 -9.41 9.35 -19.35
N VAL A 189 -9.33 9.66 -18.05
CA VAL A 189 -8.72 10.91 -17.56
C VAL A 189 -7.23 10.97 -17.91
N ILE A 190 -6.48 9.87 -17.73
CA ILE A 190 -5.08 9.77 -18.12
C ILE A 190 -4.91 9.98 -19.62
N LEU A 191 -5.74 9.35 -20.46
CA LEU A 191 -5.66 9.47 -21.91
C LEU A 191 -5.97 10.89 -22.39
N ALA A 192 -6.90 11.59 -21.73
CA ALA A 192 -7.25 12.99 -22.04
C ALA A 192 -6.21 14.02 -21.54
N THR A 193 -5.37 13.66 -20.56
CA THR A 193 -4.44 14.57 -19.90
C THR A 193 -3.11 14.65 -20.65
N ARG A 194 -2.50 15.85 -20.67
CA ARG A 194 -1.13 16.06 -21.13
C ARG A 194 -0.18 15.95 -19.95
N PHE A 195 0.90 15.18 -20.11
CA PHE A 195 1.91 14.96 -19.09
C PHE A 195 3.23 15.65 -19.42
N PRO A 196 4.13 15.83 -18.43
CA PRO A 196 5.48 16.34 -18.68
C PRO A 196 6.24 15.45 -19.68
N ALA A 197 7.16 16.06 -20.42
CA ALA A 197 8.03 15.32 -21.31
C ALA A 197 8.90 14.31 -20.53
N PRO A 198 9.31 13.17 -21.14
CA PRO A 198 10.22 12.22 -20.53
C PRO A 198 11.52 12.90 -20.12
N LYS A 199 12.07 12.48 -18.97
CA LYS A 199 13.41 12.88 -18.54
C LYS A 199 14.44 12.02 -19.26
N GLN A 200 15.66 12.58 -19.48
CA GLN A 200 16.75 11.76 -20.01
C GLN A 200 17.07 10.60 -19.04
N PRO A 201 17.26 9.37 -19.55
CA PRO A 201 17.51 8.22 -18.71
C PRO A 201 18.78 8.41 -17.87
N GLN A 202 18.63 8.50 -16.57
CA GLN A 202 19.75 8.39 -15.64
C GLN A 202 19.92 6.90 -15.33
N GLY A 203 21.07 6.33 -15.67
CA GLY A 203 21.34 4.92 -15.40
C GLY A 203 21.24 4.61 -13.89
N PHE A 204 20.74 3.43 -13.53
CA PHE A 204 20.69 2.99 -12.13
C PHE A 204 22.11 2.75 -11.63
N PRO A 205 22.57 3.37 -10.53
CA PRO A 205 23.95 3.27 -10.03
C PRO A 205 24.16 1.95 -9.28
N ILE A 206 24.31 0.83 -10.00
CA ILE A 206 24.42 -0.53 -9.44
C ILE A 206 25.54 -0.64 -8.38
N ALA A 207 26.72 -0.06 -8.64
CA ALA A 207 27.83 -0.10 -7.70
C ALA A 207 27.54 0.69 -6.40
N ALA A 208 26.80 1.80 -6.49
CA ALA A 208 26.38 2.57 -5.33
C ALA A 208 25.28 1.83 -4.55
N ALA A 209 24.34 1.17 -5.24
CA ALA A 209 23.31 0.34 -4.64
C ALA A 209 23.91 -0.82 -3.82
N GLY A 210 24.92 -1.52 -4.35
CA GLY A 210 25.61 -2.60 -3.63
C GLY A 210 26.28 -2.14 -2.34
N ARG A 211 26.91 -0.96 -2.36
CA ARG A 211 27.51 -0.35 -1.16
C ARG A 211 26.48 0.10 -0.13
N LEU A 212 25.35 0.66 -0.58
CA LEU A 212 24.26 1.06 0.29
C LEU A 212 23.56 -0.15 0.92
N ALA A 213 23.36 -1.23 0.17
CA ALA A 213 22.73 -2.45 0.65
C ALA A 213 23.49 -3.12 1.83
N SER A 214 24.78 -2.84 1.99
CA SER A 214 25.59 -3.33 3.12
C SER A 214 25.66 -2.37 4.32
N GLN A 215 25.02 -1.19 4.24
CA GLN A 215 25.03 -0.21 5.32
C GLN A 215 24.14 -0.66 6.50
N PRO A 216 24.66 -0.85 7.73
CA PRO A 216 23.87 -1.38 8.85
C PRO A 216 22.63 -0.54 9.20
N LEU A 217 22.73 0.79 9.11
CA LEU A 217 21.59 1.68 9.38
C LEU A 217 20.49 1.53 8.33
N LEU A 218 20.85 1.39 7.05
CA LEU A 218 19.84 1.17 5.99
C LEU A 218 19.18 -0.19 6.16
N LEU A 219 19.93 -1.22 6.53
CA LEU A 219 19.39 -2.55 6.81
C LEU A 219 18.42 -2.53 8.01
N LEU A 220 18.75 -1.80 9.09
CA LEU A 220 17.84 -1.64 10.24
C LEU A 220 16.53 -0.91 9.84
N MET A 221 16.64 0.17 9.07
CA MET A 221 15.49 0.89 8.55
C MET A 221 14.66 0.01 7.60
N GLY A 222 15.33 -0.74 6.73
CA GLY A 222 14.70 -1.70 5.83
C GLY A 222 13.99 -2.84 6.57
N LEU A 223 14.57 -3.38 7.66
CA LEU A 223 13.93 -4.39 8.50
C LEU A 223 12.69 -3.84 9.24
N LEU A 224 12.72 -2.59 9.69
CA LEU A 224 11.54 -1.93 10.23
C LEU A 224 10.41 -1.87 9.20
N LEU A 225 10.73 -1.53 7.95
CA LEU A 225 9.76 -1.49 6.85
C LEU A 225 9.33 -2.89 6.39
N PHE A 226 10.20 -3.88 6.45
CA PHE A 226 9.89 -5.29 6.20
C PHE A 226 8.79 -5.79 7.15
N LEU A 227 8.95 -5.55 8.45
CA LEU A 227 7.96 -5.93 9.45
C LEU A 227 6.66 -5.13 9.29
N GLU A 228 6.77 -3.84 9.03
CA GLU A 228 5.62 -2.95 8.81
C GLU A 228 4.75 -3.41 7.65
N SER A 229 5.33 -3.48 6.45
CA SER A 229 4.60 -3.88 5.25
C SER A 229 4.09 -5.32 5.35
N GLY A 230 4.86 -6.19 6.01
CA GLY A 230 4.46 -7.55 6.30
C GLY A 230 3.21 -7.60 7.20
N MET A 231 3.17 -6.82 8.27
CA MET A 231 2.00 -6.74 9.16
C MET A 231 0.81 -6.07 8.48
N GLU A 232 1.04 -4.97 7.75
CA GLU A 232 -0.01 -4.24 7.00
C GLU A 232 -0.75 -5.19 6.06
N ILE A 233 -0.02 -5.95 5.23
CA ILE A 233 -0.63 -6.89 4.28
C ILE A 233 -1.21 -8.12 5.00
N THR A 234 -0.59 -8.58 6.09
CA THR A 234 -1.14 -9.71 6.88
C THR A 234 -2.49 -9.35 7.48
N VAL A 235 -2.58 -8.22 8.19
CA VAL A 235 -3.83 -7.79 8.81
C VAL A 235 -4.87 -7.43 7.74
N GLY A 236 -4.49 -6.62 6.74
CA GLY A 236 -5.38 -6.26 5.64
C GLY A 236 -5.86 -7.46 4.82
N GLY A 237 -5.04 -8.50 4.73
CA GLY A 237 -5.34 -9.71 3.98
C GLY A 237 -6.18 -10.73 4.73
N TRP A 238 -5.90 -10.95 6.01
CA TRP A 238 -6.50 -12.04 6.77
C TRP A 238 -7.64 -11.64 7.70
N THR A 239 -7.87 -10.34 7.95
CA THR A 239 -8.90 -9.86 8.89
C THR A 239 -10.29 -10.37 8.53
N SER A 240 -10.71 -10.30 7.27
CA SER A 240 -12.05 -10.75 6.85
C SER A 240 -12.23 -12.26 7.07
N THR A 241 -11.24 -13.07 6.73
CA THR A 241 -11.24 -14.52 6.95
C THR A 241 -11.22 -14.85 8.43
N PHE A 242 -10.34 -14.20 9.20
CA PHE A 242 -10.22 -14.40 10.65
C PHE A 242 -11.54 -14.11 11.38
N VAL A 243 -12.15 -12.96 11.11
CA VAL A 243 -13.39 -12.56 11.80
C VAL A 243 -14.56 -13.45 11.38
N LYS A 244 -14.64 -13.87 10.11
CA LYS A 244 -15.65 -14.81 9.62
C LYS A 244 -15.53 -16.19 10.31
N GLU A 245 -14.32 -16.73 10.39
CA GLU A 245 -14.08 -18.08 10.94
C GLU A 245 -14.09 -18.11 12.46
N GLU A 246 -13.34 -17.21 13.12
CA GLU A 246 -13.08 -17.28 14.56
C GLU A 246 -14.18 -16.63 15.42
N LEU A 247 -14.88 -15.62 14.87
CA LEU A 247 -15.99 -14.95 15.56
C LEU A 247 -17.36 -15.36 15.00
N ALA A 248 -17.39 -16.24 14.00
CA ALA A 248 -18.61 -16.76 13.36
C ALA A 248 -19.58 -15.66 12.89
N VAL A 249 -19.05 -14.52 12.42
CA VAL A 249 -19.89 -13.41 11.95
C VAL A 249 -20.18 -13.54 10.45
N PRO A 250 -21.32 -12.98 9.99
CA PRO A 250 -21.62 -12.92 8.57
C PRO A 250 -20.50 -12.20 7.79
N GLU A 251 -20.25 -12.63 6.56
CA GLU A 251 -19.21 -12.07 5.68
C GLU A 251 -19.35 -10.55 5.51
N ARG A 252 -20.58 -10.03 5.45
CA ARG A 252 -20.87 -8.58 5.45
C ARG A 252 -20.21 -7.85 6.63
N SER A 253 -20.34 -8.40 7.85
CA SER A 253 -19.76 -7.81 9.05
C SER A 253 -18.24 -7.90 9.03
N ALA A 254 -17.68 -9.02 8.55
CA ALA A 254 -16.25 -9.19 8.40
C ALA A 254 -15.62 -8.17 7.43
N LEU A 255 -16.31 -7.86 6.33
CA LEU A 255 -15.90 -6.84 5.37
C LEU A 255 -15.95 -5.42 5.96
N PHE A 256 -16.95 -5.11 6.79
CA PHE A 256 -16.98 -3.82 7.51
C PHE A 256 -15.85 -3.70 8.53
N LEU A 257 -15.47 -4.79 9.22
CA LEU A 257 -14.31 -4.77 10.12
C LEU A 257 -13.00 -4.54 9.34
N LEU A 258 -12.85 -5.16 8.17
CA LEU A 258 -11.71 -4.88 7.29
C LEU A 258 -11.69 -3.41 6.84
N SER A 259 -12.86 -2.82 6.54
CA SER A 259 -12.95 -1.39 6.23
C SER A 259 -12.53 -0.51 7.41
N LEU A 260 -12.87 -0.90 8.65
CA LEU A 260 -12.45 -0.19 9.86
C LEU A 260 -10.92 -0.20 10.05
N TYR A 261 -10.23 -1.28 9.67
CA TYR A 261 -8.77 -1.33 9.65
C TYR A 261 -8.18 -0.22 8.79
N TRP A 262 -8.63 -0.13 7.54
CA TRP A 262 -8.15 0.89 6.60
C TRP A 262 -8.59 2.30 6.98
N MET A 263 -9.78 2.45 7.55
CA MET A 263 -10.26 3.73 8.10
C MET A 263 -9.37 4.21 9.24
N GLY A 264 -9.03 3.32 10.18
CA GLY A 264 -8.11 3.64 11.29
C GLY A 264 -6.75 4.13 10.77
N MET A 265 -6.19 3.42 9.79
CA MET A 265 -4.94 3.80 9.14
C MET A 265 -5.04 5.16 8.44
N MET A 266 -6.10 5.39 7.66
CA MET A 266 -6.30 6.66 6.94
C MET A 266 -6.44 7.84 7.91
N LEU A 267 -7.28 7.72 8.93
CA LEU A 267 -7.50 8.78 9.91
C LEU A 267 -6.23 9.10 10.71
N ALA A 268 -5.49 8.07 11.12
CA ALA A 268 -4.22 8.26 11.80
C ALA A 268 -3.18 8.96 10.90
N ARG A 269 -3.06 8.58 9.62
CA ARG A 269 -2.18 9.27 8.64
C ARG A 269 -2.53 10.75 8.49
N LEU A 270 -3.81 11.10 8.46
CA LEU A 270 -4.25 12.50 8.43
C LEU A 270 -3.83 13.27 9.69
N ALA A 271 -3.95 12.66 10.87
CA ALA A 271 -3.56 13.26 12.13
C ALA A 271 -2.03 13.42 12.27
N LEU A 272 -1.27 12.43 11.76
CA LEU A 272 0.20 12.37 11.88
C LEU A 272 0.90 13.57 11.25
N GLY A 273 0.37 14.14 10.17
CA GLY A 273 0.92 15.33 9.54
C GLY A 273 1.00 16.53 10.49
N ASN A 274 0.05 16.66 11.41
CA ASN A 274 0.05 17.69 12.43
C ASN A 274 0.84 17.26 13.69
N ILE A 275 0.69 16.02 14.13
CA ILE A 275 1.35 15.49 15.35
C ILE A 275 2.88 15.56 15.22
N LEU A 276 3.44 15.21 14.06
CA LEU A 276 4.88 15.23 13.82
C LEU A 276 5.51 16.63 13.81
N ARG A 277 4.69 17.71 13.79
CA ARG A 277 5.19 19.09 13.97
C ARG A 277 5.53 19.39 15.45
N TRP A 278 4.93 18.68 16.39
CA TRP A 278 5.01 18.95 17.83
C TRP A 278 5.71 17.82 18.60
N ALA A 279 5.68 16.60 18.08
CA ALA A 279 6.23 15.41 18.74
C ALA A 279 7.43 14.86 17.99
N SER A 280 8.42 14.32 18.73
CA SER A 280 9.55 13.68 18.09
C SER A 280 9.11 12.42 17.35
N PRO A 281 9.65 12.14 16.14
CA PRO A 281 9.29 10.98 15.33
C PRO A 281 9.41 9.66 16.10
N TYR A 282 10.45 9.49 16.92
CA TYR A 282 10.63 8.29 17.73
C TYR A 282 9.50 8.09 18.77
N ARG A 283 9.03 9.15 19.44
CA ARG A 283 7.90 9.05 20.39
C ARG A 283 6.62 8.64 19.66
N VAL A 284 6.37 9.25 18.52
CA VAL A 284 5.20 8.91 17.68
C VAL A 284 5.25 7.44 17.27
N LEU A 285 6.39 6.94 16.79
CA LEU A 285 6.54 5.53 16.41
C LEU A 285 6.28 4.58 17.59
N TYR A 286 6.89 4.82 18.76
CA TYR A 286 6.64 3.97 19.95
C TYR A 286 5.16 3.98 20.36
N THR A 287 4.52 5.16 20.39
CA THR A 287 3.10 5.28 20.72
C THR A 287 2.23 4.52 19.72
N CYS A 288 2.48 4.67 18.42
CA CYS A 288 1.73 4.00 17.38
C CYS A 288 1.91 2.47 17.43
N MET A 289 3.14 1.98 17.58
CA MET A 289 3.41 0.55 17.74
C MET A 289 2.74 -0.03 19.00
N THR A 290 2.70 0.73 20.11
CA THR A 290 2.00 0.31 21.34
C THR A 290 0.49 0.25 21.11
N ILE A 291 -0.09 1.22 20.41
CA ILE A 291 -1.51 1.22 20.03
C ILE A 291 -1.82 -0.01 19.16
N ALA A 292 -0.98 -0.30 18.17
CA ALA A 292 -1.14 -1.49 17.33
C ALA A 292 -1.06 -2.78 18.15
N LEU A 293 -0.12 -2.87 19.12
CA LEU A 293 0.05 -4.03 19.97
C LEU A 293 -1.18 -4.26 20.88
N VAL A 294 -1.72 -3.20 21.46
CA VAL A 294 -2.98 -3.26 22.23
C VAL A 294 -4.12 -3.71 21.33
N GLY A 295 -4.23 -3.11 20.12
CA GLY A 295 -5.24 -3.49 19.13
C GLY A 295 -5.16 -4.95 18.73
N ALA A 296 -3.95 -5.47 18.46
CA ALA A 296 -3.73 -6.88 18.16
C ALA A 296 -4.10 -7.79 19.34
N GLY A 297 -3.76 -7.38 20.56
CA GLY A 297 -4.18 -8.09 21.77
C GLY A 297 -5.70 -8.17 21.89
N LEU A 298 -6.42 -7.07 21.74
CA LEU A 298 -7.88 -7.04 21.74
C LEU A 298 -8.48 -7.95 20.66
N LEU A 299 -7.96 -7.88 19.44
CA LEU A 299 -8.45 -8.68 18.30
C LEU A 299 -8.29 -10.18 18.56
N LEU A 300 -7.13 -10.61 19.06
CA LEU A 300 -6.78 -12.01 19.17
C LEU A 300 -7.36 -12.70 20.44
N THR A 301 -7.72 -11.94 21.48
CA THR A 301 -8.21 -12.50 22.74
C THR A 301 -9.72 -12.44 22.90
N THR A 302 -10.43 -11.70 22.00
CA THR A 302 -11.88 -11.51 22.14
C THR A 302 -12.70 -12.50 21.34
N GLU A 303 -13.93 -12.74 21.82
CA GLU A 303 -15.01 -13.36 21.07
C GLU A 303 -16.13 -12.35 20.72
N ARG A 304 -16.00 -11.10 21.19
CA ARG A 304 -17.01 -10.06 21.01
C ARG A 304 -16.67 -9.20 19.79
N VAL A 305 -17.57 -9.13 18.83
CA VAL A 305 -17.39 -8.41 17.54
C VAL A 305 -17.02 -6.94 17.73
N TRP A 306 -17.64 -6.22 18.68
CA TRP A 306 -17.34 -4.82 18.94
C TRP A 306 -15.94 -4.59 19.51
N VAL A 307 -15.40 -5.54 20.33
CA VAL A 307 -14.03 -5.48 20.81
C VAL A 307 -13.05 -5.76 19.66
N ALA A 308 -13.37 -6.76 18.82
CA ALA A 308 -12.60 -7.03 17.62
C ALA A 308 -12.57 -5.84 16.67
N ALA A 309 -13.70 -5.15 16.47
CA ALA A 309 -13.78 -3.93 15.65
C ALA A 309 -12.87 -2.82 16.20
N THR A 310 -12.88 -2.59 17.53
CA THR A 310 -11.95 -1.66 18.17
C THR A 310 -10.50 -2.11 17.99
N GLY A 311 -10.22 -3.40 18.18
CA GLY A 311 -8.88 -3.97 17.98
C GLY A 311 -8.35 -3.74 16.56
N VAL A 312 -9.15 -4.07 15.56
CA VAL A 312 -8.80 -3.91 14.14
C VAL A 312 -8.55 -2.45 13.78
N PHE A 313 -9.41 -1.53 14.27
CA PHE A 313 -9.23 -0.08 14.08
C PHE A 313 -7.92 0.41 14.70
N LEU A 314 -7.61 -0.01 15.94
CA LEU A 314 -6.38 0.36 16.62
C LEU A 314 -5.13 -0.19 15.94
N VAL A 315 -5.19 -1.42 15.40
CA VAL A 315 -4.08 -1.97 14.60
C VAL A 315 -3.84 -1.09 13.38
N GLY A 316 -4.89 -0.73 12.62
CA GLY A 316 -4.76 0.14 11.47
C GLY A 316 -4.19 1.52 11.82
N ALA A 317 -4.72 2.15 12.88
CA ALA A 317 -4.22 3.44 13.36
C ALA A 317 -2.76 3.38 13.84
N GLY A 318 -2.39 2.28 14.50
CA GLY A 318 -1.04 2.10 15.02
C GLY A 318 0.02 1.79 13.97
N LEU A 319 -0.34 1.13 12.86
CA LEU A 319 0.59 0.88 11.76
C LEU A 319 0.81 2.12 10.86
N ALA A 320 -0.06 3.12 10.92
CA ALA A 320 -0.07 4.26 10.01
C ALA A 320 1.23 5.07 9.94
N ALA A 321 1.99 5.17 11.05
CA ALA A 321 3.12 6.08 11.19
C ALA A 321 4.44 5.50 10.66
N THR A 322 4.63 4.20 10.72
CA THR A 322 5.96 3.59 10.57
C THR A 322 6.52 3.77 9.17
N PHE A 323 5.74 3.45 8.15
CA PHE A 323 6.22 3.50 6.77
C PHE A 323 6.68 4.92 6.38
N PRO A 324 5.86 5.98 6.50
CA PRO A 324 6.28 7.32 6.08
C PRO A 324 7.41 7.89 6.94
N THR A 325 7.42 7.60 8.25
CA THR A 325 8.44 8.15 9.15
C THR A 325 9.80 7.51 8.93
N VAL A 326 9.85 6.18 8.76
CA VAL A 326 11.12 5.47 8.50
C VAL A 326 11.67 5.82 7.12
N LEU A 327 10.82 5.98 6.10
CA LEU A 327 11.26 6.51 4.80
C LEU A 327 11.81 7.93 4.93
N GLY A 328 11.23 8.78 5.79
CA GLY A 328 11.79 10.08 6.13
C GLY A 328 13.23 9.96 6.67
N PHE A 329 13.46 9.06 7.63
CA PHE A 329 14.82 8.79 8.14
C PHE A 329 15.79 8.32 7.06
N VAL A 330 15.34 7.47 6.13
CA VAL A 330 16.16 7.05 4.97
C VAL A 330 16.51 8.25 4.11
N GLY A 331 15.55 9.12 3.80
CA GLY A 331 15.76 10.32 2.99
C GLY A 331 16.76 11.30 3.63
N ASP A 332 16.61 11.57 4.92
CA ASP A 332 17.50 12.47 5.67
C ASP A 332 18.93 11.93 5.74
N ARG A 333 19.08 10.62 5.99
CA ARG A 333 20.40 10.00 6.18
C ARG A 333 21.15 9.80 4.87
N TYR A 334 20.46 9.53 3.77
CA TYR A 334 21.04 9.19 2.47
C TYR A 334 20.67 10.19 1.38
N ALA A 335 20.61 11.48 1.72
CA ALA A 335 20.15 12.55 0.83
C ALA A 335 20.85 12.56 -0.55
N ALA A 336 22.17 12.29 -0.58
CA ALA A 336 22.95 12.25 -1.82
C ALA A 336 22.59 11.07 -2.77
N LEU A 337 22.02 9.99 -2.23
CA LEU A 337 21.63 8.78 -2.95
C LEU A 337 20.22 8.33 -2.56
N SER A 338 19.34 9.29 -2.24
CA SER A 338 18.01 9.05 -1.67
C SER A 338 17.16 8.12 -2.54
N GLY A 339 17.17 8.28 -3.85
CA GLY A 339 16.43 7.40 -4.76
C GLY A 339 16.84 5.93 -4.66
N THR A 340 18.13 5.65 -4.62
CA THR A 340 18.65 4.28 -4.46
C THR A 340 18.35 3.72 -3.07
N ALA A 341 18.51 4.54 -2.02
CA ALA A 341 18.22 4.14 -0.65
C ALA A 341 16.71 3.84 -0.45
N PHE A 342 15.82 4.67 -1.01
CA PHE A 342 14.38 4.42 -1.01
C PHE A 342 14.03 3.13 -1.74
N SER A 343 14.60 2.89 -2.93
CA SER A 343 14.34 1.67 -3.70
C SER A 343 14.71 0.42 -2.93
N LEU A 344 15.87 0.41 -2.25
CA LEU A 344 16.30 -0.71 -1.41
C LEU A 344 15.39 -0.91 -0.19
N ALA A 345 15.05 0.17 0.51
CA ALA A 345 14.18 0.11 1.68
C ALA A 345 12.76 -0.35 1.32
N ILE A 346 12.20 0.13 0.21
CA ILE A 346 10.89 -0.28 -0.30
C ILE A 346 10.91 -1.73 -0.79
N ALA A 347 12.00 -2.17 -1.45
CA ALA A 347 12.14 -3.57 -1.84
C ALA A 347 12.12 -4.50 -0.61
N MET A 348 12.83 -4.13 0.48
CA MET A 348 12.77 -4.88 1.74
C MET A 348 11.35 -4.89 2.34
N ALA A 349 10.65 -3.75 2.32
CA ALA A 349 9.25 -3.66 2.76
C ALA A 349 8.35 -4.64 2.00
N LEU A 350 8.44 -4.65 0.66
CA LEU A 350 7.62 -5.53 -0.18
C LEU A 350 7.98 -7.00 0.01
N ILE A 351 9.25 -7.34 0.26
CA ILE A 351 9.63 -8.71 0.64
C ILE A 351 8.95 -9.12 1.95
N GLY A 352 8.86 -8.22 2.94
CA GLY A 352 8.09 -8.44 4.16
C GLY A 352 6.61 -8.67 3.88
N GLY A 353 6.04 -7.84 3.01
CA GLY A 353 4.66 -7.97 2.52
C GLY A 353 4.38 -9.24 1.71
N MET A 354 5.40 -9.92 1.19
CA MET A 354 5.30 -11.26 0.59
C MET A 354 5.33 -12.35 1.66
N ILE A 355 6.31 -12.27 2.57
CA ILE A 355 6.65 -13.38 3.47
C ILE A 355 5.65 -13.49 4.63
N LEU A 356 5.32 -12.39 5.33
CA LEU A 356 4.49 -12.47 6.53
C LEU A 356 3.07 -12.99 6.26
N PRO A 357 2.31 -12.46 5.26
CA PRO A 357 0.95 -12.98 5.01
C PRO A 357 0.95 -14.41 4.47
N TRP A 358 1.98 -14.82 3.72
CA TRP A 358 2.15 -16.21 3.32
C TRP A 358 2.44 -17.10 4.52
N THR A 359 3.37 -16.71 5.40
CA THR A 359 3.67 -17.42 6.64
C THR A 359 2.43 -17.55 7.54
N ALA A 360 1.64 -16.47 7.65
CA ALA A 360 0.36 -16.51 8.37
C ALA A 360 -0.60 -17.55 7.75
N GLY A 361 -0.65 -17.66 6.42
CA GLY A 361 -1.43 -18.69 5.74
C GLY A 361 -0.96 -20.11 6.05
N VAL A 362 0.34 -20.37 5.98
CA VAL A 362 0.94 -21.68 6.32
C VAL A 362 0.67 -22.04 7.79
N LEU A 363 0.94 -21.13 8.72
CA LEU A 363 0.66 -21.33 10.13
C LEU A 363 -0.84 -21.50 10.39
N GLY A 364 -1.70 -20.79 9.65
CA GLY A 364 -3.15 -20.89 9.73
C GLY A 364 -3.70 -22.25 9.32
N SER A 365 -3.03 -22.93 8.37
CA SER A 365 -3.36 -24.31 8.00
C SER A 365 -2.99 -25.31 9.08
N LEU A 366 -1.97 -25.01 9.90
CA LEU A 366 -1.45 -25.93 10.94
C LEU A 366 -2.11 -25.70 12.32
N HIS A 367 -2.32 -24.44 12.69
CA HIS A 367 -2.69 -24.03 14.06
C HIS A 367 -3.97 -23.19 14.14
N GLY A 368 -4.71 -23.02 13.04
CA GLY A 368 -5.83 -22.09 12.96
C GLY A 368 -5.41 -20.63 12.81
N LEU A 369 -6.35 -19.76 12.43
CA LEU A 369 -6.04 -18.35 12.14
C LEU A 369 -5.68 -17.56 13.40
N ARG A 370 -6.30 -17.85 14.53
CA ARG A 370 -5.98 -17.17 15.80
C ARG A 370 -4.53 -17.41 16.21
N GLY A 371 -4.04 -18.65 16.09
CA GLY A 371 -2.64 -18.99 16.35
C GLY A 371 -1.68 -18.36 15.33
N SER A 372 -2.05 -18.34 14.07
CA SER A 372 -1.19 -17.80 13.02
C SER A 372 -1.03 -16.28 13.10
N LEU A 373 -2.08 -15.55 13.46
CA LEU A 373 -2.04 -14.07 13.56
C LEU A 373 -1.25 -13.59 14.80
N LEU A 374 -0.79 -14.48 15.70
CA LEU A 374 0.21 -14.13 16.71
C LEU A 374 1.54 -13.63 16.09
N ILE A 375 1.76 -13.88 14.82
CA ILE A 375 2.90 -13.28 14.08
C ILE A 375 2.84 -11.73 14.12
N VAL A 376 1.64 -11.11 14.20
CA VAL A 376 1.48 -9.65 14.22
C VAL A 376 2.00 -9.05 15.54
N PRO A 377 1.55 -9.43 16.73
CA PRO A 377 2.12 -8.91 17.98
C PRO A 377 3.59 -9.28 18.14
N ALA A 378 4.04 -10.46 17.67
CA ALA A 378 5.45 -10.84 17.68
C ALA A 378 6.30 -9.91 16.79
N ALA A 379 5.82 -9.60 15.59
CA ALA A 379 6.47 -8.65 14.69
C ALA A 379 6.49 -7.21 15.26
N LEU A 380 5.41 -6.77 15.94
CA LEU A 380 5.37 -5.46 16.63
C LEU A 380 6.42 -5.38 17.75
N VAL A 381 6.56 -6.42 18.57
CA VAL A 381 7.60 -6.47 19.61
C VAL A 381 8.99 -6.41 18.97
N ALA A 382 9.24 -7.19 17.91
CA ALA A 382 10.51 -7.13 17.18
C ALA A 382 10.75 -5.73 16.59
N GLN A 383 9.72 -5.08 16.06
CA GLN A 383 9.80 -3.74 15.50
C GLN A 383 10.14 -2.68 16.56
N ILE A 384 9.55 -2.77 17.77
CA ILE A 384 9.88 -1.91 18.92
C ILE A 384 11.35 -2.08 19.32
N ILE A 385 11.86 -3.31 19.37
CA ILE A 385 13.26 -3.61 19.68
C ILE A 385 14.19 -3.03 18.59
N LEU A 386 13.88 -3.25 17.32
CA LEU A 386 14.65 -2.71 16.20
C LEU A 386 14.67 -1.16 16.22
N LEU A 387 13.56 -0.52 16.56
CA LEU A 387 13.49 0.93 16.70
C LEU A 387 14.38 1.43 17.85
N ALA A 388 14.44 0.70 18.95
CA ALA A 388 15.33 1.02 20.06
C ALA A 388 16.83 0.90 19.68
N ILE A 389 17.17 -0.14 18.92
CA ILE A 389 18.52 -0.33 18.37
C ILE A 389 18.87 0.82 17.42
N LEU A 390 17.98 1.15 16.49
CA LEU A 390 18.16 2.26 15.53
C LEU A 390 18.38 3.59 16.28
N ALA A 391 17.56 3.89 17.28
CA ALA A 391 17.66 5.12 18.06
C ALA A 391 19.01 5.24 18.80
N ARG A 392 19.54 4.13 19.33
CA ARG A 392 20.88 4.08 19.95
C ARG A 392 21.98 4.26 18.93
N ALA A 393 21.91 3.56 17.79
CA ALA A 393 22.91 3.64 16.74
C ALA A 393 23.05 5.04 16.14
N VAL A 394 21.91 5.72 15.93
CA VAL A 394 21.89 7.11 15.44
C VAL A 394 22.53 8.06 16.45
N ARG A 395 22.23 7.93 17.75
CA ARG A 395 22.86 8.75 18.81
C ARG A 395 24.36 8.52 18.93
N ALA A 396 24.83 7.28 18.81
CA ALA A 396 26.26 6.95 18.85
C ALA A 396 27.02 7.62 17.70
N ASN A 397 26.46 7.63 16.49
CA ASN A 397 27.06 8.26 15.31
C ASN A 397 26.98 9.80 15.32
N SER A 398 26.15 10.42 16.16
CA SER A 398 26.10 11.88 16.30
C SER A 398 27.11 12.42 17.33
N ASN A 399 27.68 11.54 18.17
CA ASN A 399 28.65 11.88 19.21
C ASN A 399 30.11 11.53 18.80
N SER A 400 30.29 10.88 17.64
CA SER A 400 31.60 10.60 16.99
C SER A 400 31.85 11.60 15.86
#